data_084b4e548fe6fe96f3d00266d8cf1651
#
_entry.id   084b4e548fe6fe96f3d00266d8cf1651
#
_cell.length_a   1.000
_cell.length_b   1.000
_cell.length_c   1.000
_cell.angle_alpha   90.00
_cell.angle_beta   90.00
_cell.angle_gamma   90.00
#
_symmetry.space_group_name_H-M   'P 1'
#
loop_
_entity.id
_entity.type
_entity.pdbx_description
1 polymer ?
#
loop_
_entity_poly.entity_id
_entity_poly.type
_entity_poly.pdbx_seq_one_letter_code
_entity_poly.pdbx_strand_id
1 'polypeptide(L)'
;MARTKADNYDNKRASITAKAAKLFANKGFGGASISDISKACNVSKSLIYHYYSAKEDILYGVMTDHIDALTTAISNPNLSDSDPKQEFHNLTLALLRCYAGAEDAQKVLLYELNKLTAKQRKYIVAKQRSIIDRFEQVYIRVEPDIKNNPAELRSKIMLFFGSVNWIHTWYNPKGEISRDRLANMAVENMIGRE
;
A
#
# COMPACT_ATOMS: atom_id res chain seq x y z
N MET A 1 6.95 -33.62 1.21
CA MET A 1 7.65 -33.12 -0.01
C MET A 1 6.83 -32.07 -0.81
N ALA A 2 5.50 -32.14 -0.91
CA ALA A 2 4.70 -31.15 -1.65
C ALA A 2 4.71 -29.74 -1.02
N ARG A 3 4.66 -29.63 0.30
CA ARG A 3 4.67 -28.37 1.06
C ARG A 3 5.93 -27.54 0.83
N THR A 4 7.11 -28.16 0.88
CA THR A 4 8.42 -27.51 0.63
C THR A 4 8.55 -26.96 -0.80
N LYS A 5 7.88 -27.54 -1.81
CA LYS A 5 7.94 -27.09 -3.20
C LYS A 5 7.05 -25.85 -3.42
N ALA A 6 5.87 -25.81 -2.78
CA ALA A 6 4.99 -24.65 -2.79
C ALA A 6 5.62 -23.45 -2.06
N ASP A 7 6.18 -23.68 -0.85
CA ASP A 7 6.87 -22.63 -0.09
C ASP A 7 8.05 -22.01 -0.87
N ASN A 8 8.79 -22.83 -1.61
CA ASN A 8 9.89 -22.35 -2.46
C ASN A 8 9.37 -21.53 -3.68
N TYR A 9 8.22 -21.93 -4.25
CA TYR A 9 7.60 -21.21 -5.35
C TYR A 9 7.15 -19.82 -4.89
N ASP A 10 6.42 -19.72 -3.77
CA ASP A 10 5.90 -18.46 -3.23
C ASP A 10 7.04 -17.52 -2.79
N ASN A 11 8.08 -18.05 -2.13
CA ASN A 11 9.26 -17.27 -1.76
C ASN A 11 9.98 -16.69 -2.98
N LYS A 12 10.10 -17.48 -4.07
CA LYS A 12 10.74 -17.01 -5.30
C LYS A 12 9.91 -15.95 -5.99
N ARG A 13 8.60 -16.13 -6.03
CA ARG A 13 7.64 -15.16 -6.57
C ARG A 13 7.71 -13.83 -5.81
N ALA A 14 7.68 -13.86 -4.47
CA ALA A 14 7.82 -12.69 -3.61
C ALA A 14 9.19 -11.99 -3.79
N SER A 15 10.26 -12.74 -3.98
CA SER A 15 11.59 -12.16 -4.29
C SER A 15 11.59 -11.43 -5.64
N ILE A 16 10.90 -11.93 -6.65
CA ILE A 16 10.79 -11.27 -7.96
C ILE A 16 9.99 -9.97 -7.83
N THR A 17 8.82 -9.97 -7.17
CA THR A 17 8.01 -8.77 -6.98
C THR A 17 8.75 -7.71 -6.17
N ALA A 18 9.47 -8.07 -5.10
CA ALA A 18 10.25 -7.13 -4.30
C ALA A 18 11.38 -6.45 -5.11
N LYS A 19 12.12 -7.21 -5.93
CA LYS A 19 13.17 -6.65 -6.80
C LYS A 19 12.60 -5.81 -7.94
N ALA A 20 11.48 -6.25 -8.51
CA ALA A 20 10.77 -5.50 -9.54
C ALA A 20 10.19 -4.18 -9.00
N ALA A 21 9.62 -4.16 -7.79
CA ALA A 21 9.14 -2.95 -7.13
C ALA A 21 10.23 -1.88 -7.08
N LYS A 22 11.45 -2.24 -6.63
CA LYS A 22 12.60 -1.34 -6.59
C LYS A 22 12.98 -0.80 -7.97
N LEU A 23 12.96 -1.64 -9.00
CA LEU A 23 13.28 -1.22 -10.36
C LEU A 23 12.20 -0.29 -10.94
N PHE A 24 10.92 -0.63 -10.76
CA PHE A 24 9.80 0.20 -11.21
C PHE A 24 9.74 1.53 -10.47
N ALA A 25 9.99 1.56 -9.17
CA ALA A 25 10.03 2.79 -8.38
C ALA A 25 11.14 3.74 -8.81
N ASN A 26 12.31 3.21 -9.23
CA ASN A 26 13.48 4.03 -9.57
C ASN A 26 13.52 4.43 -11.05
N LYS A 27 13.14 3.54 -11.98
CA LYS A 27 13.24 3.75 -13.42
C LYS A 27 11.90 4.01 -14.10
N GLY A 28 10.78 3.90 -13.37
CA GLY A 28 9.44 3.79 -13.92
C GLY A 28 9.21 2.43 -14.59
N PHE A 29 7.95 2.07 -14.82
CA PHE A 29 7.59 0.82 -15.49
C PHE A 29 8.18 0.75 -16.92
N GLY A 30 8.13 1.87 -17.68
CA GLY A 30 8.67 1.93 -19.04
C GLY A 30 10.19 1.74 -19.11
N GLY A 31 10.94 2.25 -18.14
CA GLY A 31 12.39 2.20 -18.09
C GLY A 31 13.00 0.90 -17.56
N ALA A 32 12.21 0.05 -16.92
CA ALA A 32 12.65 -1.26 -16.42
C ALA A 32 12.34 -2.38 -17.42
N SER A 33 13.27 -3.32 -17.59
CA SER A 33 13.13 -4.48 -18.49
C SER A 33 13.12 -5.81 -17.72
N ILE A 34 12.61 -6.88 -18.34
CA ILE A 34 12.74 -8.25 -17.81
C ILE A 34 14.21 -8.63 -17.61
N SER A 35 15.11 -8.09 -18.45
CA SER A 35 16.55 -8.31 -18.30
C SER A 35 17.08 -7.69 -17.01
N ASP A 36 16.62 -6.46 -16.66
CA ASP A 36 17.00 -5.81 -15.40
C ASP A 36 16.50 -6.62 -14.20
N ILE A 37 15.23 -7.06 -14.25
CA ILE A 37 14.62 -7.87 -13.18
C ILE A 37 15.39 -9.20 -13.02
N SER A 38 15.69 -9.90 -14.11
CA SER A 38 16.42 -11.18 -14.05
C SER A 38 17.81 -11.01 -13.45
N LYS A 39 18.54 -9.94 -13.82
CA LYS A 39 19.83 -9.58 -13.23
C LYS A 39 19.71 -9.26 -11.74
N ALA A 40 18.73 -8.43 -11.34
CA ALA A 40 18.49 -8.07 -9.95
C ALA A 40 18.13 -9.29 -9.07
N CYS A 41 17.44 -10.27 -9.64
CA CYS A 41 17.08 -11.53 -8.97
C CYS A 41 18.20 -12.59 -9.02
N ASN A 42 19.26 -12.37 -9.79
CA ASN A 42 20.29 -13.35 -10.10
C ASN A 42 19.71 -14.68 -10.64
N VAL A 43 18.84 -14.56 -11.66
CA VAL A 43 18.17 -15.70 -12.31
C VAL A 43 18.12 -15.51 -13.83
N SER A 44 17.82 -16.58 -14.57
CA SER A 44 17.60 -16.50 -16.02
C SER A 44 16.29 -15.78 -16.35
N LYS A 45 16.19 -15.18 -17.55
CA LYS A 45 14.92 -14.66 -18.06
C LYS A 45 13.85 -15.76 -18.18
N SER A 46 14.24 -16.97 -18.57
CA SER A 46 13.33 -18.12 -18.62
C SER A 46 12.68 -18.40 -17.26
N LEU A 47 13.44 -18.25 -16.17
CA LEU A 47 12.88 -18.42 -14.83
C LEU A 47 11.89 -17.30 -14.49
N ILE A 48 12.13 -16.06 -14.88
CA ILE A 48 11.14 -14.98 -14.71
C ILE A 48 9.85 -15.32 -15.47
N TYR A 49 9.95 -15.74 -16.74
CA TYR A 49 8.80 -16.12 -17.56
C TYR A 49 8.06 -17.37 -17.07
N HIS A 50 8.71 -18.23 -16.28
CA HIS A 50 8.04 -19.34 -15.59
C HIS A 50 7.04 -18.84 -14.51
N TYR A 51 7.30 -17.70 -13.87
CA TYR A 51 6.43 -17.12 -12.83
C TYR A 51 5.46 -16.09 -13.36
N TYR A 52 5.82 -15.34 -14.39
CA TYR A 52 5.07 -14.21 -14.93
C TYR A 52 5.15 -14.18 -16.45
N SER A 53 4.00 -14.21 -17.11
CA SER A 53 3.92 -14.27 -18.58
C SER A 53 4.40 -12.98 -19.26
N ALA A 54 4.26 -11.84 -18.58
CA ALA A 54 4.62 -10.51 -19.06
C ALA A 54 5.13 -9.59 -17.94
N LYS A 55 5.76 -8.49 -18.32
CA LYS A 55 6.22 -7.46 -17.38
C LYS A 55 5.03 -6.83 -16.63
N GLU A 56 3.91 -6.67 -17.31
CA GLU A 56 2.64 -6.18 -16.77
C GLU A 56 2.10 -7.09 -15.63
N ASP A 57 2.31 -8.41 -15.74
CA ASP A 57 1.90 -9.35 -14.69
C ASP A 57 2.78 -9.23 -13.45
N ILE A 58 4.06 -8.90 -13.62
CA ILE A 58 4.95 -8.59 -12.50
C ILE A 58 4.51 -7.28 -11.82
N LEU A 59 4.19 -6.25 -12.60
CA LEU A 59 3.66 -4.98 -12.07
C LEU A 59 2.38 -5.21 -11.28
N TYR A 60 1.45 -5.98 -11.83
CA TYR A 60 0.22 -6.37 -11.16
C TYR A 60 0.50 -7.14 -9.87
N GLY A 61 1.45 -8.08 -9.89
CA GLY A 61 1.90 -8.81 -8.69
C GLY A 61 2.43 -7.87 -7.60
N VAL A 62 3.31 -6.91 -7.96
CA VAL A 62 3.82 -5.90 -7.01
C VAL A 62 2.68 -5.11 -6.35
N MET A 63 1.71 -4.64 -7.14
CA MET A 63 0.60 -3.86 -6.63
C MET A 63 -0.36 -4.71 -5.80
N THR A 64 -0.64 -5.96 -6.22
CA THR A 64 -1.55 -6.86 -5.52
C THR A 64 -0.97 -7.27 -4.18
N ASP A 65 0.29 -7.70 -4.13
CA ASP A 65 0.95 -8.10 -2.90
C ASP A 65 0.91 -6.96 -1.87
N HIS A 66 1.16 -5.72 -2.32
CA HIS A 66 1.16 -4.55 -1.44
C HIS A 66 -0.24 -4.14 -0.98
N ILE A 67 -1.21 -4.01 -1.91
CA ILE A 67 -2.57 -3.59 -1.55
C ILE A 67 -3.29 -4.62 -0.68
N ASP A 68 -3.03 -5.92 -0.87
CA ASP A 68 -3.58 -6.98 -0.04
C ASP A 68 -2.97 -6.94 1.38
N ALA A 69 -1.67 -6.65 1.51
CA ALA A 69 -1.03 -6.43 2.81
C ALA A 69 -1.66 -5.24 3.56
N LEU A 70 -1.87 -4.10 2.86
CA LEU A 70 -2.56 -2.93 3.42
C LEU A 70 -3.99 -3.27 3.87
N THR A 71 -4.75 -3.92 3.00
CA THR A 71 -6.14 -4.33 3.30
C THR A 71 -6.19 -5.25 4.51
N THR A 72 -5.30 -6.24 4.58
CA THR A 72 -5.19 -7.17 5.70
C THR A 72 -4.86 -6.44 7.00
N ALA A 73 -3.89 -5.52 6.95
CA ALA A 73 -3.48 -4.77 8.13
C ALA A 73 -4.61 -3.95 8.74
N ILE A 74 -5.38 -3.22 7.92
CA ILE A 74 -6.50 -2.40 8.42
C ILE A 74 -7.74 -3.19 8.78
N SER A 75 -7.86 -4.44 8.31
CA SER A 75 -8.98 -5.34 8.63
C SER A 75 -8.78 -6.09 9.95
N ASN A 76 -7.64 -5.89 10.63
CA ASN A 76 -7.37 -6.53 11.91
C ASN A 76 -8.37 -6.05 12.98
N PRO A 77 -9.18 -6.95 13.59
CA PRO A 77 -10.20 -6.57 14.57
C PRO A 77 -9.61 -5.93 15.84
N ASN A 78 -8.34 -6.18 16.15
CA ASN A 78 -7.64 -5.57 17.28
C ASN A 78 -7.39 -4.05 17.10
N LEU A 79 -7.64 -3.49 15.92
CA LEU A 79 -7.57 -2.04 15.68
C LEU A 79 -8.85 -1.32 16.08
N SER A 80 -9.97 -2.05 16.20
CA SER A 80 -11.26 -1.48 16.60
C SER A 80 -11.22 -1.00 18.06
N ASP A 81 -11.80 0.17 18.32
CA ASP A 81 -11.86 0.77 19.64
C ASP A 81 -13.25 1.34 19.89
N SER A 82 -13.66 1.45 21.16
CA SER A 82 -14.88 2.15 21.58
C SER A 82 -14.75 3.66 21.31
N ASP A 83 -13.55 4.22 21.49
CA ASP A 83 -13.20 5.58 21.09
C ASP A 83 -12.86 5.61 19.58
N PRO A 84 -13.68 6.29 18.76
CA PRO A 84 -13.44 6.37 17.33
C PRO A 84 -12.17 7.14 16.96
N LYS A 85 -11.70 8.08 17.80
CA LYS A 85 -10.44 8.78 17.57
C LYS A 85 -9.26 7.82 17.73
N GLN A 86 -9.30 7.00 18.77
CA GLN A 86 -8.27 5.97 18.98
C GLN A 86 -8.30 4.91 17.87
N GLU A 87 -9.47 4.50 17.40
CA GLU A 87 -9.59 3.58 16.27
C GLU A 87 -9.01 4.18 14.98
N PHE A 88 -9.29 5.45 14.69
CA PHE A 88 -8.73 6.16 13.53
C PHE A 88 -7.20 6.23 13.62
N HIS A 89 -6.66 6.49 14.82
CA HIS A 89 -5.23 6.45 15.08
C HIS A 89 -4.64 5.06 14.84
N ASN A 90 -5.27 4.00 15.37
CA ASN A 90 -4.82 2.61 15.21
C ASN A 90 -4.75 2.21 13.73
N LEU A 91 -5.77 2.57 12.93
CA LEU A 91 -5.79 2.36 11.49
C LEU A 91 -4.66 3.12 10.77
N THR A 92 -4.44 4.39 11.14
CA THR A 92 -3.36 5.22 10.57
C THR A 92 -1.99 4.62 10.85
N LEU A 93 -1.76 4.20 12.09
CA LEU A 93 -0.50 3.58 12.48
C LEU A 93 -0.28 2.23 11.77
N ALA A 94 -1.33 1.42 11.59
CA ALA A 94 -1.26 0.17 10.84
C ALA A 94 -0.84 0.40 9.39
N LEU A 95 -1.42 1.42 8.70
CA LEU A 95 -1.00 1.82 7.36
C LEU A 95 0.47 2.24 7.31
N LEU A 96 0.89 3.14 8.20
CA LEU A 96 2.26 3.64 8.21
C LEU A 96 3.28 2.53 8.53
N ARG A 97 2.91 1.55 9.33
CA ARG A 97 3.74 0.35 9.57
C ARG A 97 3.84 -0.53 8.34
N CYS A 98 2.77 -0.68 7.54
CA CYS A 98 2.82 -1.40 6.28
C CYS A 98 3.66 -0.68 5.21
N TYR A 99 3.75 0.65 5.25
CA TYR A 99 4.63 1.40 4.34
C TYR A 99 6.11 1.20 4.69
N ALA A 100 6.42 0.81 5.94
CA ALA A 100 7.79 0.54 6.38
C ALA A 100 8.40 -0.64 5.62
N GLY A 101 9.47 -0.39 4.87
CA GLY A 101 10.14 -1.41 4.07
C GLY A 101 9.42 -1.77 2.76
N ALA A 102 8.29 -1.10 2.46
CA ALA A 102 7.52 -1.27 1.23
C ALA A 102 7.40 0.05 0.43
N GLU A 103 8.29 1.01 0.67
CA GLU A 103 8.26 2.34 0.06
C GLU A 103 8.26 2.27 -1.48
N ASP A 104 9.04 1.35 -2.06
CA ASP A 104 9.09 1.13 -3.50
C ASP A 104 7.75 0.59 -4.05
N ALA A 105 7.14 -0.37 -3.35
CA ALA A 105 5.83 -0.91 -3.75
C ALA A 105 4.71 0.12 -3.60
N GLN A 106 4.75 0.95 -2.55
CA GLN A 106 3.83 2.06 -2.35
C GLN A 106 3.95 3.08 -3.49
N LYS A 107 5.17 3.46 -3.86
CA LYS A 107 5.41 4.35 -4.99
C LYS A 107 4.87 3.78 -6.31
N VAL A 108 5.11 2.50 -6.57
CA VAL A 108 4.57 1.81 -7.75
C VAL A 108 3.05 1.82 -7.76
N LEU A 109 2.41 1.52 -6.62
CA LEU A 109 0.94 1.53 -6.48
C LEU A 109 0.35 2.93 -6.77
N LEU A 110 1.02 4.00 -6.35
CA LEU A 110 0.54 5.37 -6.54
C LEU A 110 0.71 5.89 -7.97
N TYR A 111 1.80 5.52 -8.66
CA TYR A 111 2.17 6.19 -9.91
C TYR A 111 2.03 5.35 -11.19
N GLU A 112 2.00 4.03 -11.08
CA GLU A 112 2.02 3.15 -12.27
C GLU A 112 0.68 2.43 -12.54
N LEU A 113 -0.38 2.77 -11.80
CA LEU A 113 -1.70 2.12 -11.90
C LEU A 113 -2.29 2.15 -13.33
N ASN A 114 -1.98 3.20 -14.11
CA ASN A 114 -2.45 3.37 -15.48
C ASN A 114 -1.79 2.39 -16.48
N LYS A 115 -0.76 1.67 -16.08
CA LYS A 115 -0.07 0.65 -16.91
C LYS A 115 -0.73 -0.73 -16.82
N LEU A 116 -1.68 -0.91 -15.91
CA LEU A 116 -2.43 -2.15 -15.76
C LEU A 116 -3.57 -2.25 -16.78
N THR A 117 -3.94 -3.49 -17.14
CA THR A 117 -5.17 -3.75 -17.88
C THR A 117 -6.40 -3.26 -17.11
N ALA A 118 -7.51 -3.00 -17.82
CA ALA A 118 -8.75 -2.55 -17.18
C ALA A 118 -9.23 -3.50 -16.06
N LYS A 119 -9.10 -4.83 -16.27
CA LYS A 119 -9.47 -5.86 -15.28
C LYS A 119 -8.59 -5.80 -14.04
N GLN A 120 -7.27 -5.77 -14.22
CA GLN A 120 -6.29 -5.68 -13.13
C GLN A 120 -6.46 -4.38 -12.34
N ARG A 121 -6.59 -3.25 -13.04
CA ARG A 121 -6.82 -1.94 -12.42
C ARG A 121 -8.11 -1.92 -11.61
N LYS A 122 -9.21 -2.52 -12.11
CA LYS A 122 -10.48 -2.61 -11.38
C LYS A 122 -10.31 -3.29 -10.02
N TYR A 123 -9.53 -4.37 -9.96
CA TYR A 123 -9.25 -5.07 -8.71
C TYR A 123 -8.51 -4.17 -7.71
N ILE A 124 -7.39 -3.55 -8.15
CA ILE A 124 -6.60 -2.68 -7.28
C ILE A 124 -7.42 -1.49 -6.76
N VAL A 125 -8.16 -0.82 -7.66
CA VAL A 125 -9.04 0.31 -7.28
C VAL A 125 -10.13 -0.10 -6.30
N ALA A 126 -10.70 -1.30 -6.44
CA ALA A 126 -11.69 -1.81 -5.48
C ALA A 126 -11.09 -1.98 -4.08
N LYS A 127 -9.86 -2.50 -3.98
CA LYS A 127 -9.13 -2.61 -2.72
C LYS A 127 -8.77 -1.24 -2.13
N GLN A 128 -8.30 -0.29 -2.95
CA GLN A 128 -8.06 1.08 -2.49
C GLN A 128 -9.34 1.73 -1.93
N ARG A 129 -10.48 1.52 -2.60
CA ARG A 129 -11.78 2.02 -2.12
C ARG A 129 -12.15 1.41 -0.78
N SER A 130 -12.00 0.09 -0.59
CA SER A 130 -12.32 -0.55 0.70
C SER A 130 -11.49 0.00 1.87
N ILE A 131 -10.23 0.37 1.61
CA ILE A 131 -9.38 1.05 2.60
C ILE A 131 -9.98 2.43 2.94
N ILE A 132 -10.30 3.23 1.94
CA ILE A 132 -10.89 4.56 2.11
C ILE A 132 -12.22 4.47 2.86
N ASP A 133 -13.10 3.55 2.45
CA ASP A 133 -14.43 3.34 3.05
C ASP A 133 -14.30 2.96 4.54
N ARG A 134 -13.28 2.17 4.92
CA ARG A 134 -13.02 1.85 6.33
C ARG A 134 -12.67 3.09 7.16
N PHE A 135 -11.86 3.98 6.64
CA PHE A 135 -11.53 5.25 7.28
C PHE A 135 -12.75 6.18 7.36
N GLU A 136 -13.58 6.26 6.32
CA GLU A 136 -14.83 7.03 6.34
C GLU A 136 -15.78 6.55 7.43
N GLN A 137 -15.96 5.23 7.56
CA GLN A 137 -16.82 4.63 8.59
C GLN A 137 -16.39 5.02 10.01
N VAL A 138 -15.08 5.03 10.28
CA VAL A 138 -14.57 5.46 11.58
C VAL A 138 -14.70 6.96 11.76
N TYR A 139 -14.40 7.76 10.71
CA TYR A 139 -14.48 9.21 10.79
C TYR A 139 -15.90 9.72 11.02
N ILE A 140 -16.92 9.08 10.45
CA ILE A 140 -18.34 9.39 10.75
C ILE A 140 -18.66 9.22 12.25
N ARG A 141 -17.99 8.29 12.94
CA ARG A 141 -18.15 8.13 14.40
C ARG A 141 -17.43 9.22 15.19
N VAL A 142 -16.36 9.80 14.63
CA VAL A 142 -15.64 10.96 15.21
C VAL A 142 -16.44 12.23 15.06
N GLU A 143 -17.03 12.46 13.87
CA GLU A 143 -17.80 13.66 13.49
C GLU A 143 -19.15 13.23 12.88
N PRO A 144 -20.17 12.92 13.72
CA PRO A 144 -21.42 12.33 13.22
C PRO A 144 -22.19 13.18 12.22
N ASP A 145 -22.08 14.51 12.31
CA ASP A 145 -22.80 15.42 11.41
C ASP A 145 -22.26 15.41 9.98
N ILE A 146 -21.01 14.96 9.78
CA ILE A 146 -20.37 14.88 8.46
C ILE A 146 -21.09 13.90 7.52
N LYS A 147 -21.83 12.93 8.05
CA LYS A 147 -22.66 11.99 7.27
C LYS A 147 -23.69 12.71 6.37
N ASN A 148 -24.09 13.93 6.75
CA ASN A 148 -25.04 14.74 6.00
C ASN A 148 -24.37 15.45 4.80
N ASN A 149 -23.02 15.44 4.72
CA ASN A 149 -22.26 16.01 3.61
C ASN A 149 -21.23 14.98 3.06
N PRO A 150 -21.66 13.99 2.27
CA PRO A 150 -20.77 12.94 1.75
C PRO A 150 -19.60 13.49 0.90
N ALA A 151 -19.79 14.62 0.22
CA ALA A 151 -18.74 15.24 -0.58
C ALA A 151 -17.63 15.82 0.31
N GLU A 152 -17.98 16.42 1.41
CA GLU A 152 -17.02 16.95 2.39
C GLU A 152 -16.29 15.80 3.11
N LEU A 153 -17.01 14.75 3.54
CA LEU A 153 -16.44 13.55 4.12
C LEU A 153 -15.36 12.97 3.19
N ARG A 154 -15.73 12.71 1.92
CA ARG A 154 -14.80 12.18 0.93
C ARG A 154 -13.59 13.10 0.75
N SER A 155 -13.79 14.40 0.69
CA SER A 155 -12.72 15.40 0.52
C SER A 155 -11.76 15.40 1.71
N LYS A 156 -12.26 15.39 2.94
CA LYS A 156 -11.45 15.30 4.17
C LYS A 156 -10.60 14.03 4.18
N ILE A 157 -11.19 12.87 3.88
CA ILE A 157 -10.48 11.59 3.82
C ILE A 157 -9.43 11.58 2.70
N MET A 158 -9.73 12.14 1.53
CA MET A 158 -8.75 12.20 0.43
C MET A 158 -7.59 13.15 0.73
N LEU A 159 -7.82 14.27 1.43
CA LEU A 159 -6.74 15.15 1.92
C LEU A 159 -5.86 14.45 2.95
N PHE A 160 -6.46 13.70 3.87
CA PHE A 160 -5.73 12.86 4.81
C PHE A 160 -4.85 11.84 4.08
N PHE A 161 -5.41 11.06 3.13
CA PHE A 161 -4.62 10.11 2.34
C PHE A 161 -3.55 10.80 1.49
N GLY A 162 -3.81 12.00 0.99
CA GLY A 162 -2.81 12.82 0.30
C GLY A 162 -1.58 13.06 1.17
N SER A 163 -1.78 13.48 2.43
CA SER A 163 -0.68 13.71 3.37
C SER A 163 0.04 12.41 3.76
N VAL A 164 -0.71 11.35 4.09
CA VAL A 164 -0.16 10.05 4.51
C VAL A 164 0.61 9.37 3.36
N ASN A 165 0.06 9.39 2.15
CA ASN A 165 0.72 8.81 0.99
C ASN A 165 1.98 9.57 0.56
N TRP A 166 2.10 10.87 0.87
CA TRP A 166 3.27 11.67 0.53
C TRP A 166 4.48 11.39 1.43
N ILE A 167 4.29 10.72 2.57
CA ILE A 167 5.32 10.40 3.57
C ILE A 167 6.54 9.68 2.96
N HIS A 168 6.31 8.81 1.96
CA HIS A 168 7.38 8.05 1.30
C HIS A 168 8.44 8.93 0.60
N THR A 169 8.17 10.21 0.36
CA THR A 169 9.07 11.12 -0.36
C THR A 169 10.10 11.79 0.56
N TRP A 170 9.77 12.00 1.82
CA TRP A 170 10.56 12.84 2.73
C TRP A 170 10.85 12.21 4.09
N TYR A 171 10.09 11.22 4.53
CA TYR A 171 10.24 10.65 5.85
C TYR A 171 11.54 9.82 5.97
N ASN A 172 12.35 10.18 6.97
CA ASN A 172 13.54 9.42 7.32
C ASN A 172 13.29 8.56 8.57
N PRO A 173 13.25 7.21 8.45
CA PRO A 173 12.99 6.32 9.59
C PRO A 173 14.11 6.32 10.64
N LYS A 174 15.28 6.91 10.33
CA LYS A 174 16.40 7.11 11.26
C LYS A 174 16.43 8.52 11.85
N GLY A 175 15.45 9.36 11.52
CA GLY A 175 15.30 10.72 12.06
C GLY A 175 14.71 10.73 13.46
N GLU A 176 14.51 11.92 14.01
CA GLU A 176 14.00 12.13 15.38
C GLU A 176 12.51 11.79 15.54
N ILE A 177 11.73 11.83 14.44
CA ILE A 177 10.29 11.58 14.47
C ILE A 177 10.02 10.10 14.22
N SER A 178 9.44 9.41 15.20
CA SER A 178 8.99 8.02 15.05
C SER A 178 7.75 7.91 14.18
N ARG A 179 7.47 6.71 13.64
CA ARG A 179 6.23 6.45 12.87
C ARG A 179 4.97 6.64 13.72
N ASP A 180 5.05 6.28 14.99
CA ASP A 180 3.95 6.48 15.95
C ASP A 180 3.67 7.98 16.13
N ARG A 181 4.72 8.80 16.30
CA ARG A 181 4.55 10.26 16.39
C ARG A 181 4.01 10.84 15.08
N LEU A 182 4.45 10.31 13.93
CA LEU A 182 3.95 10.74 12.64
C LEU A 182 2.47 10.38 12.45
N ALA A 183 2.04 9.20 12.90
CA ALA A 183 0.63 8.82 12.92
C ALA A 183 -0.20 9.79 13.79
N ASN A 184 0.28 10.09 15.00
CA ASN A 184 -0.38 11.07 15.88
C ASN A 184 -0.55 12.42 15.18
N MET A 185 0.52 12.95 14.55
CA MET A 185 0.46 14.23 13.85
C MET A 185 -0.53 14.21 12.68
N ALA A 186 -0.59 13.12 11.91
CA ALA A 186 -1.55 12.98 10.82
C ALA A 186 -3.00 12.95 11.33
N VAL A 187 -3.23 12.28 12.46
CA VAL A 187 -4.56 12.21 13.10
C VAL A 187 -4.94 13.55 13.73
N GLU A 188 -4.02 14.19 14.48
CA GLU A 188 -4.23 15.55 15.04
C GLU A 188 -4.61 16.57 13.97
N ASN A 189 -3.99 16.49 12.78
CA ASN A 189 -4.34 17.38 11.65
C ASN A 189 -5.72 17.08 11.05
N MET A 190 -6.18 15.83 11.13
CA MET A 190 -7.47 15.41 10.57
C MET A 190 -8.63 15.66 11.53
N ILE A 191 -8.44 15.38 12.82
CA ILE A 191 -9.50 15.32 13.82
C ILE A 191 -9.48 16.57 14.75
N GLY A 192 -8.36 17.31 14.77
CA GLY A 192 -8.07 18.37 15.73
C GLY A 192 -7.28 17.83 16.93
N ARG A 193 -6.61 18.76 17.63
CA ARG A 193 -5.97 18.47 18.92
C ARG A 193 -7.04 18.49 20.02
N GLU A 194 -6.92 17.59 20.96
CA GLU A 194 -7.66 17.71 22.22
C GLU A 194 -7.19 18.89 23.05
#